data_4ae1e554476cde5add00c8e01f14a18c
#
_entry.id   4ae1e554476cde5add00c8e01f14a18c
#
_cell.length_a   1.000
_cell.length_b   1.000
_cell.length_c   1.000
_cell.angle_alpha   90.00
_cell.angle_beta   90.00
_cell.angle_gamma   90.00
#
_symmetry.space_group_name_H-M   'P 1'
#
loop_
_entity.id
_entity.type
_entity.pdbx_description
1 polymer ?
#
loop_
_entity_poly.entity_id
_entity_poly.type
_entity_poly.pdbx_seq_one_letter_code
_entity_poly.pdbx_strand_id
1 'polypeptide(L)'
;MEERADDVKKLRVLLPHWIEHNGEHASGFRNWAGRAGPARDALLAAAELLDQANGPLAEALALLGGPLELVHGEHQHHDAHHHHD
;
A
#
# COMPACT_ATOMS: atom_id res chain seq x y z
N MET A 1 -0.64 28.01 -3.49
CA MET A 1 -1.76 27.39 -4.00
C MET A 1 -1.45 26.35 -4.98
N GLU A 2 -0.65 26.63 -5.95
CA GLU A 2 -0.31 25.63 -6.93
C GLU A 2 0.47 24.51 -6.32
N GLU A 3 1.31 24.80 -5.34
CA GLU A 3 2.05 23.76 -4.69
C GLU A 3 1.16 22.77 -4.00
N ARG A 4 0.10 23.27 -3.37
CA ARG A 4 -0.82 22.42 -2.66
C ARG A 4 -1.58 21.51 -3.64
N ALA A 5 -1.94 22.04 -4.78
CA ALA A 5 -2.64 21.26 -5.77
C ALA A 5 -1.73 20.15 -6.29
N ASP A 6 -0.45 20.44 -6.49
CA ASP A 6 0.50 19.44 -6.92
C ASP A 6 0.70 18.38 -5.86
N ASP A 7 0.73 18.78 -4.60
CA ASP A 7 0.89 17.83 -3.51
C ASP A 7 -0.31 16.90 -3.42
N VAL A 8 -1.51 17.42 -3.61
CA VAL A 8 -2.71 16.59 -3.61
C VAL A 8 -2.64 15.58 -4.74
N LYS A 9 -2.21 16.01 -5.93
CA LYS A 9 -2.09 15.07 -7.03
C LYS A 9 -1.07 13.98 -6.73
N LYS A 10 0.04 14.36 -6.13
CA LYS A 10 1.06 13.39 -5.76
C LYS A 10 0.52 12.38 -4.76
N LEU A 11 -0.23 12.85 -3.76
CA LEU A 11 -0.80 11.95 -2.78
C LEU A 11 -1.81 11.00 -3.40
N ARG A 12 -2.55 11.46 -4.39
CA ARG A 12 -3.53 10.60 -5.05
C ARG A 12 -2.86 9.48 -5.85
N VAL A 13 -1.58 9.64 -6.17
CA VAL A 13 -0.80 8.58 -6.78
C VAL A 13 -0.12 7.73 -5.72
N LEU A 14 0.42 8.37 -4.69
CA LEU A 14 1.19 7.68 -3.67
C LEU A 14 0.33 6.83 -2.75
N LEU A 15 -0.85 7.33 -2.37
CA LEU A 15 -1.69 6.61 -1.40
C LEU A 15 -2.09 5.22 -1.90
N PRO A 16 -2.55 5.05 -3.14
CA PRO A 16 -2.84 3.71 -3.63
C PRO A 16 -1.60 2.81 -3.61
N HIS A 17 -0.45 3.38 -3.93
CA HIS A 17 0.79 2.63 -3.93
C HIS A 17 1.14 2.17 -2.51
N TRP A 18 1.01 3.06 -1.53
CA TRP A 18 1.30 2.72 -0.15
C TRP A 18 0.34 1.66 0.38
N ILE A 19 -0.95 1.78 0.04
CA ILE A 19 -1.95 0.80 0.46
C ILE A 19 -1.61 -0.58 -0.09
N GLU A 20 -1.27 -0.64 -1.36
CA GLU A 20 -0.90 -1.90 -1.97
C GLU A 20 0.36 -2.46 -1.34
N HIS A 21 1.34 -1.61 -1.11
CA HIS A 21 2.61 -2.00 -0.53
C HIS A 21 2.42 -2.55 0.89
N ASN A 22 1.56 -1.90 1.67
CA ASN A 22 1.25 -2.39 3.01
C ASN A 22 0.62 -3.78 2.95
N GLY A 23 -0.25 -4.01 1.99
CA GLY A 23 -0.87 -5.32 1.81
C GLY A 23 0.15 -6.38 1.47
N GLU A 24 1.12 -6.04 0.63
CA GLU A 24 2.16 -6.97 0.27
C GLU A 24 3.04 -7.33 1.47
N HIS A 25 3.38 -6.31 2.27
CA HIS A 25 4.17 -6.56 3.46
C HIS A 25 3.39 -7.40 4.49
N ALA A 26 2.09 -7.10 4.66
CA ALA A 26 1.28 -7.88 5.58
C ALA A 26 1.25 -9.35 5.16
N SER A 27 1.11 -9.58 3.87
CA SER A 27 1.10 -10.93 3.34
C SER A 27 2.45 -11.62 3.58
N GLY A 28 3.54 -10.89 3.36
CA GLY A 28 4.87 -11.41 3.60
C GLY A 28 5.10 -11.76 5.07
N PHE A 29 4.63 -10.88 5.97
CA PHE A 29 4.77 -11.15 7.40
C PHE A 29 4.02 -12.42 7.79
N ARG A 30 2.81 -12.60 7.26
CA ARG A 30 2.04 -13.82 7.55
C ARG A 30 2.74 -15.06 7.03
N ASN A 31 3.33 -14.95 5.85
CA ASN A 31 4.06 -16.06 5.28
C ASN A 31 5.26 -16.43 6.14
N TRP A 32 6.02 -15.43 6.59
CA TRP A 32 7.18 -15.72 7.43
C TRP A 32 6.80 -16.17 8.82
N ALA A 33 5.64 -15.70 9.32
CA ALA A 33 5.21 -16.08 10.66
C ALA A 33 5.13 -17.59 10.82
N GLY A 34 4.77 -18.29 9.76
CA GLY A 34 4.70 -19.75 9.83
C GLY A 34 6.03 -20.42 10.05
N ARG A 35 7.14 -19.69 9.90
CA ARG A 35 8.48 -20.24 10.06
C ARG A 35 9.30 -19.47 11.09
N ALA A 36 8.65 -18.62 11.86
CA ALA A 36 9.37 -17.67 12.70
C ALA A 36 9.52 -18.12 14.16
N GLY A 37 8.99 -19.30 14.52
CA GLY A 37 9.10 -19.77 15.88
C GLY A 37 8.55 -18.76 16.88
N PRO A 38 9.36 -18.33 17.84
CA PRO A 38 8.84 -17.41 18.88
C PRO A 38 8.45 -16.03 18.36
N ALA A 39 8.83 -15.67 17.15
CA ALA A 39 8.44 -14.38 16.59
C ALA A 39 7.11 -14.42 15.84
N ARG A 40 6.50 -15.58 15.76
CA ARG A 40 5.30 -15.77 14.96
C ARG A 40 4.19 -14.78 15.31
N ASP A 41 3.86 -14.70 16.60
CA ASP A 41 2.73 -13.86 16.99
C ASP A 41 3.01 -12.39 16.77
N ALA A 42 4.24 -11.96 16.98
CA ALA A 42 4.61 -10.57 16.74
C ALA A 42 4.50 -10.22 15.25
N LEU A 43 4.89 -11.16 14.38
CA LEU A 43 4.77 -10.94 12.93
C LEU A 43 3.30 -10.89 12.51
N LEU A 44 2.47 -11.74 13.08
CA LEU A 44 1.05 -11.71 12.75
C LEU A 44 0.41 -10.40 13.23
N ALA A 45 0.83 -9.92 14.40
CA ALA A 45 0.33 -8.64 14.91
C ALA A 45 0.74 -7.49 13.99
N ALA A 46 1.98 -7.53 13.50
CA ALA A 46 2.45 -6.49 12.59
C ALA A 46 1.65 -6.51 11.28
N ALA A 47 1.34 -7.69 10.77
CA ALA A 47 0.54 -7.81 9.56
C ALA A 47 -0.84 -7.20 9.78
N GLU A 48 -1.44 -7.48 10.92
CA GLU A 48 -2.75 -6.95 11.25
C GLU A 48 -2.73 -5.42 11.31
N LEU A 49 -1.68 -4.86 11.92
CA LEU A 49 -1.56 -3.41 12.01
C LEU A 49 -1.40 -2.77 10.64
N LEU A 50 -0.68 -3.42 9.73
CA LEU A 50 -0.56 -2.90 8.37
C LEU A 50 -1.91 -2.91 7.66
N ASP A 51 -2.67 -3.99 7.82
CA ASP A 51 -3.99 -4.04 7.20
C ASP A 51 -4.90 -2.97 7.79
N GLN A 52 -4.82 -2.75 9.11
CA GLN A 52 -5.62 -1.73 9.75
C GLN A 52 -5.23 -0.33 9.29
N ALA A 53 -3.95 -0.10 9.04
CA ALA A 53 -3.49 1.20 8.58
C ALA A 53 -4.09 1.55 7.22
N ASN A 54 -4.40 0.55 6.42
CA ASN A 54 -4.94 0.81 5.09
C ASN A 54 -6.33 1.43 5.13
N GLY A 55 -7.08 1.24 6.22
CA GLY A 55 -8.39 1.88 6.35
C GLY A 55 -8.29 3.41 6.32
N PRO A 56 -7.56 4.02 7.27
CA PRO A 56 -7.38 5.47 7.24
C PRO A 56 -6.70 5.99 6.00
N LEU A 57 -5.77 5.20 5.42
CA LEU A 57 -5.11 5.62 4.18
C LEU A 57 -6.11 5.67 3.03
N ALA A 58 -7.00 4.70 2.95
CA ALA A 58 -8.05 4.71 1.94
C ALA A 58 -9.01 5.87 2.16
N GLU A 59 -9.29 6.18 3.41
CA GLU A 59 -10.13 7.32 3.72
C GLU A 59 -9.47 8.63 3.28
N ALA A 60 -8.17 8.76 3.55
CA ALA A 60 -7.44 9.94 3.11
C ALA A 60 -7.51 10.09 1.60
N LEU A 61 -7.34 8.98 0.88
CA LEU A 61 -7.41 8.99 -0.57
C LEU A 61 -8.79 9.44 -1.04
N ALA A 62 -9.84 8.91 -0.42
CA ALA A 62 -11.20 9.28 -0.81
C ALA A 62 -11.45 10.76 -0.57
N LEU A 63 -10.91 11.30 0.53
CA LEU A 63 -11.09 12.72 0.83
C LEU A 63 -10.39 13.61 -0.20
N LEU A 64 -9.37 13.11 -0.85
CA LEU A 64 -8.65 13.87 -1.87
C LEU A 64 -9.24 13.69 -3.26
N GLY A 65 -10.25 12.87 -3.41
CA GLY A 65 -10.90 12.66 -4.71
C GLY A 65 -10.66 11.31 -5.33
N GLY A 66 -10.05 10.40 -4.61
CA GLY A 66 -9.79 9.07 -5.12
C GLY A 66 -8.50 8.97 -5.90
N PRO A 67 -8.18 7.80 -6.39
CA PRO A 67 -6.91 7.60 -7.12
C PRO A 67 -6.86 8.47 -8.36
N LEU A 68 -5.68 9.03 -8.61
CA LEU A 68 -5.48 9.77 -9.82
C LEU A 68 -5.02 8.78 -10.87
N GLU A 69 -5.82 8.61 -11.91
CA GLU A 69 -5.49 7.65 -12.93
C GLU A 69 -4.47 8.20 -13.88
N LEU A 70 -3.41 7.44 -14.06
CA LEU A 70 -2.42 7.81 -15.02
C LEU A 70 -2.71 7.07 -16.29
N VAL A 71 -2.84 7.80 -17.31
CA VAL A 71 -3.33 7.28 -18.53
C VAL A 71 -2.52 6.19 -19.05
N HIS A 72 -1.34 6.17 -18.81
CA HIS A 72 -0.61 5.22 -19.34
C HIS A 72 -0.40 4.14 -18.55
N GLY A 73 -0.90 3.95 -17.87
CA GLY A 73 -0.73 2.91 -17.23
C GLY A 73 -0.60 1.70 -17.82
N GLU A 74 -0.44 1.58 -18.54
CA GLU A 74 -0.50 0.67 -18.91
C GLU A 74 0.46 -0.04 -18.67
N HIS A 75 0.76 0.10 -18.39
CA HIS A 75 1.47 -0.42 -17.95
C HIS A 75 1.63 -1.29 -17.21
N GLN A 76 1.46 -1.58 -17.26
CA GLN A 76 1.53 -2.18 -16.56
C GLN A 76 2.00 -3.10 -16.17
N HIS A 77 2.05 -3.07 -16.19
CA HIS A 77 2.46 -3.68 -15.80
C HIS A 77 3.04 -4.31 -15.24
N HIS A 78 3.07 -4.44 -15.15
CA HIS A 78 3.50 -4.83 -14.64
C HIS A 78 4.01 -5.36 -14.03
N ASP A 79 3.89 -5.37 -14.03
CA ASP A 79 4.28 -5.71 -13.51
C ASP A 79 4.78 -6.15 -12.85
N ALA A 80 4.58 -6.17 -12.99
CA ALA A 80 4.94 -6.32 -12.41
C ALA A 80 5.55 -6.87 -11.79
N HIS A 81 5.48 -6.90 -11.94
CA HIS A 81 5.89 -7.16 -11.42
C HIS A 81 6.43 -7.78 -10.78
N HIS A 82 6.36 -7.91 -10.82
CA HIS A 82 6.68 -8.30 -10.21
C HIS A 82 7.36 -8.81 -9.52
N HIS A 83 7.46 -8.88 -9.34
CA HIS A 83 8.03 -9.17 -8.63
C HIS A 83 8.63 -9.65 -7.82
N HIS A 84 8.75 -9.68 -7.48
CA HIS A 84 9.26 -9.97 -6.65
C HIS A 84 9.71 -10.31 -5.80
N ASP A 85 9.90 -10.41 -5.20
CA ASP A 85 10.37 -10.51 -4.34
C ASP A 85 10.56 -10.88 -3.92
#